data_54ce62bb69cd4292d85c18171b69562b
#
_entry.id   54ce62bb69cd4292d85c18171b69562b
#
_cell.length_a   1.000
_cell.length_b   1.000
_cell.length_c   1.000
_cell.angle_alpha   90.00
_cell.angle_beta   90.00
_cell.angle_gamma   90.00
#
_symmetry.space_group_name_H-M   'P 1'
#
loop_
_entity.id
_entity.type
_entity.pdbx_description
1 polymer ?
#
loop_
_entity_poly.entity_id
_entity_poly.type
_entity_poly.pdbx_seq_one_letter_code
_entity_poly.pdbx_strand_id
1 'polypeptide(L)'
;RLPIMKKMKNKYFLTISTCIFGLCLFLASGCSFISVSLVPPVEPLKETTVMGKGKEKVLIIEISGIISEEEKRGLAGISGEPDMVARIKEELKTAAKDKHLKAVILRINSPGGTVTASDMIYHEIEQFKKKTGNKVIACIMDLGASGGYYVAVSADKIVAHPTTVTGSIGVIMLNLSVEGLLQKIGVKDTSIKTGEHKDMGSPLKTMTEEERKIFQGILDNMYERFLSVIAENRKELTNEKLKSLADGRIYTARQALDYGLIDQIGYLDEAIELAKNEAGLTTARVIIYHRPGSYKNNIYSQLSNSSFSTINLLNIDLKTFVRSGTPSFMYLWAP
;
A
#
# COMPACT_ATOMS: atom_id res chain seq x y z
N ARG A 1 -45.66 69.91 7.58
CA ARG A 1 -45.76 68.42 7.81
C ARG A 1 -44.48 67.65 7.53
N LEU A 2 -43.33 68.32 7.43
CA LEU A 2 -42.01 67.57 7.12
C LEU A 2 -41.05 67.29 8.26
N PRO A 3 -41.10 67.80 9.46
CA PRO A 3 -40.06 67.52 10.46
C PRO A 3 -40.26 66.20 11.24
N ILE A 4 -41.51 65.67 11.34
CA ILE A 4 -41.82 64.49 12.16
C ILE A 4 -41.38 63.18 11.47
N MET A 5 -41.49 63.08 10.16
CA MET A 5 -41.05 61.88 9.41
C MET A 5 -39.52 61.69 9.39
N LYS A 6 -38.72 62.78 9.44
CA LYS A 6 -37.27 62.71 9.47
C LYS A 6 -36.75 62.20 10.82
N LYS A 7 -37.45 62.55 11.92
CA LYS A 7 -37.11 62.14 13.27
C LYS A 7 -37.43 60.66 13.56
N MET A 8 -38.50 60.12 12.94
CA MET A 8 -38.84 58.70 13.01
C MET A 8 -37.88 57.84 12.22
N LYS A 9 -37.49 58.19 10.99
CA LYS A 9 -36.49 57.43 10.21
C LYS A 9 -35.17 57.32 10.90
N ASN A 10 -34.69 58.35 11.57
CA ASN A 10 -33.41 58.30 12.31
C ASN A 10 -33.49 57.38 13.56
N LYS A 11 -34.68 57.30 14.22
CA LYS A 11 -34.85 56.46 15.40
C LYS A 11 -34.85 54.97 15.04
N TYR A 12 -35.50 54.59 13.94
CA TYR A 12 -35.48 53.22 13.42
C TYR A 12 -34.07 52.83 12.87
N PHE A 13 -33.42 53.76 12.20
CA PHE A 13 -32.05 53.52 11.70
C PHE A 13 -31.09 53.31 12.83
N LEU A 14 -31.17 54.06 13.91
CA LEU A 14 -30.34 53.90 15.08
C LEU A 14 -30.60 52.56 15.80
N THR A 15 -31.89 52.16 15.91
CA THR A 15 -32.25 50.88 16.56
C THR A 15 -31.78 49.68 15.73
N ILE A 16 -31.96 49.74 14.40
CA ILE A 16 -31.48 48.67 13.50
C ILE A 16 -29.97 48.58 13.53
N SER A 17 -29.26 49.71 13.53
CA SER A 17 -27.77 49.73 13.64
C SER A 17 -27.29 49.16 14.95
N THR A 18 -27.98 49.42 16.08
CA THR A 18 -27.63 48.88 17.39
C THR A 18 -27.87 47.39 17.47
N CYS A 19 -28.96 46.90 16.87
CA CYS A 19 -29.29 45.47 16.78
C CYS A 19 -28.25 44.70 15.92
N ILE A 20 -27.85 45.28 14.77
CA ILE A 20 -26.83 44.66 13.90
C ILE A 20 -25.47 44.65 14.61
N PHE A 21 -25.11 45.76 15.29
CA PHE A 21 -23.85 45.81 16.08
C PHE A 21 -23.85 44.84 17.25
N GLY A 22 -24.99 44.70 17.94
CA GLY A 22 -25.19 43.69 19.00
C GLY A 22 -25.08 42.24 18.47
N LEU A 23 -25.66 41.97 17.30
CA LEU A 23 -25.59 40.67 16.62
C LEU A 23 -24.15 40.38 16.15
N CYS A 24 -23.44 41.37 15.63
CA CYS A 24 -22.02 41.22 15.26
C CYS A 24 -21.13 41.00 16.50
N LEU A 25 -21.37 41.68 17.61
CA LEU A 25 -20.68 41.45 18.89
C LEU A 25 -20.99 40.06 19.47
N PHE A 26 -22.22 39.58 19.35
CA PHE A 26 -22.62 38.23 19.77
C PHE A 26 -22.00 37.14 18.88
N LEU A 27 -21.84 37.40 17.59
CA LEU A 27 -21.12 36.52 16.65
C LEU A 27 -19.60 36.59 16.84
N ALA A 28 -19.05 37.72 17.26
CA ALA A 28 -17.62 37.88 17.56
C ALA A 28 -17.20 37.31 18.93
N SER A 29 -18.13 37.27 19.91
CA SER A 29 -17.93 36.59 21.19
C SER A 29 -18.36 35.11 21.16
N GLY A 30 -18.71 34.61 19.97
CA GLY A 30 -19.11 33.24 19.72
C GLY A 30 -18.00 32.25 20.08
N CYS A 31 -18.19 31.68 21.20
CA CYS A 31 -17.74 30.40 21.71
C CYS A 31 -16.76 29.63 20.82
N SER A 32 -15.50 29.71 21.15
CA SER A 32 -14.46 28.77 20.75
C SER A 32 -14.65 27.35 21.29
N PHE A 33 -15.89 26.92 21.49
CA PHE A 33 -16.23 25.59 22.04
C PHE A 33 -16.89 24.61 21.08
N ILE A 34 -17.13 25.00 19.84
CA ILE A 34 -17.62 24.06 18.83
C ILE A 34 -16.52 23.91 17.77
N SER A 35 -15.48 23.14 18.10
CA SER A 35 -14.62 22.58 17.07
C SER A 35 -15.40 21.41 16.43
N VAL A 36 -16.10 21.69 15.36
CA VAL A 36 -16.62 20.62 14.50
C VAL A 36 -15.44 20.04 13.76
N SER A 37 -14.89 18.95 14.26
CA SER A 37 -13.95 18.14 13.51
C SER A 37 -14.71 17.56 12.33
N LEU A 38 -14.50 18.11 11.14
CA LEU A 38 -15.05 17.57 9.88
C LEU A 38 -14.37 16.27 9.47
N VAL A 39 -13.28 15.88 10.18
CA VAL A 39 -12.59 14.61 9.99
C VAL A 39 -13.13 13.64 11.05
N PRO A 40 -13.88 12.60 10.67
CA PRO A 40 -14.30 11.59 11.63
C PRO A 40 -13.07 10.96 12.29
N PRO A 41 -13.12 10.68 13.59
CA PRO A 41 -12.02 10.00 14.26
C PRO A 41 -11.79 8.65 13.60
N VAL A 42 -10.50 8.28 13.43
CA VAL A 42 -10.14 6.96 12.90
C VAL A 42 -10.68 5.90 13.88
N GLU A 43 -11.69 5.13 13.45
CA GLU A 43 -12.24 4.08 14.27
C GLU A 43 -11.22 2.93 14.47
N PRO A 44 -11.19 2.32 15.68
CA PRO A 44 -10.33 1.18 15.93
C PRO A 44 -10.71 -0.02 15.05
N LEU A 45 -9.74 -0.90 14.81
CA LEU A 45 -9.97 -2.15 14.10
C LEU A 45 -11.02 -3.00 14.82
N LYS A 46 -12.00 -3.49 14.08
CA LYS A 46 -13.00 -4.47 14.52
C LYS A 46 -12.68 -5.84 13.96
N GLU A 47 -12.84 -6.87 14.78
CA GLU A 47 -12.73 -8.27 14.37
C GLU A 47 -14.07 -8.76 13.82
N THR A 48 -14.03 -9.44 12.68
CA THR A 48 -15.20 -10.16 12.13
C THR A 48 -14.80 -11.59 11.76
N THR A 49 -15.61 -12.56 12.20
CA THR A 49 -15.47 -13.96 11.78
C THR A 49 -16.12 -14.11 10.41
N VAL A 50 -15.37 -14.57 9.42
CA VAL A 50 -15.83 -14.77 8.04
C VAL A 50 -16.04 -16.25 7.69
N MET A 51 -15.46 -17.17 8.47
CA MET A 51 -15.57 -18.60 8.26
C MET A 51 -15.29 -19.39 9.55
N GLY A 52 -15.82 -20.58 9.67
CA GLY A 52 -15.47 -21.55 10.70
C GLY A 52 -16.04 -21.25 12.09
N LYS A 53 -15.71 -22.10 13.05
CA LYS A 53 -16.12 -22.04 14.44
C LYS A 53 -14.96 -22.48 15.34
N GLY A 54 -15.03 -22.14 16.62
CA GLY A 54 -13.99 -22.54 17.58
C GLY A 54 -13.42 -21.35 18.35
N LYS A 55 -12.51 -21.63 19.26
CA LYS A 55 -11.83 -20.65 20.10
C LYS A 55 -10.60 -20.08 19.42
N GLU A 56 -9.83 -20.97 18.76
CA GLU A 56 -8.60 -20.60 18.07
C GLU A 56 -8.91 -19.86 16.77
N LYS A 57 -7.98 -18.99 16.34
CA LYS A 57 -8.19 -18.05 15.23
C LYS A 57 -7.10 -18.15 14.17
N VAL A 58 -7.50 -17.96 12.93
CA VAL A 58 -6.64 -17.71 11.76
C VAL A 58 -7.01 -16.34 11.22
N LEU A 59 -6.07 -15.42 11.14
CA LEU A 59 -6.29 -14.06 10.62
C LEU A 59 -5.95 -14.00 9.13
N ILE A 60 -6.81 -13.40 8.32
CA ILE A 60 -6.46 -13.02 6.94
C ILE A 60 -6.06 -11.54 6.93
N ILE A 61 -4.86 -11.26 6.43
CA ILE A 61 -4.36 -9.92 6.13
C ILE A 61 -4.30 -9.76 4.62
N GLU A 62 -4.90 -8.71 4.10
CA GLU A 62 -4.94 -8.43 2.66
C GLU A 62 -3.76 -7.55 2.23
N ILE A 63 -3.08 -7.97 1.13
CA ILE A 63 -2.03 -7.22 0.45
C ILE A 63 -2.43 -7.11 -1.01
N SER A 64 -3.14 -6.02 -1.35
CA SER A 64 -3.77 -5.86 -2.67
C SER A 64 -3.43 -4.52 -3.31
N GLY A 65 -3.14 -4.55 -4.62
CA GLY A 65 -2.72 -3.38 -5.40
C GLY A 65 -1.24 -3.04 -5.22
N ILE A 66 -0.86 -1.81 -5.55
CA ILE A 66 0.54 -1.34 -5.47
C ILE A 66 0.95 -1.18 -4.01
N ILE A 67 2.09 -1.80 -3.66
CA ILE A 67 2.70 -1.69 -2.34
C ILE A 67 3.40 -0.34 -2.23
N SER A 68 2.90 0.55 -1.38
CA SER A 68 3.46 1.89 -1.17
C SER A 68 3.16 2.42 0.22
N GLU A 69 3.89 3.44 0.63
CA GLU A 69 3.71 4.22 1.86
C GLU A 69 2.78 5.43 1.62
N GLU A 70 2.18 5.55 0.44
CA GLU A 70 1.30 6.67 0.13
C GLU A 70 -0.08 6.45 0.74
N GLU A 71 -0.54 7.42 1.53
CA GLU A 71 -1.91 7.48 2.00
C GLU A 71 -2.89 7.63 0.83
N LYS A 72 -3.90 6.80 0.77
CA LYS A 72 -5.01 6.98 -0.17
C LYS A 72 -5.88 8.13 0.33
N ARG A 73 -5.65 9.33 -0.19
CA ARG A 73 -6.48 10.49 0.13
C ARG A 73 -7.88 10.30 -0.44
N GLY A 74 -8.89 10.42 0.42
CA GLY A 74 -10.30 10.46 0.00
C GLY A 74 -10.61 11.71 -0.82
N LEU A 75 -11.80 11.74 -1.43
CA LEU A 75 -12.29 12.90 -2.17
C LEU A 75 -12.27 14.14 -1.25
N ALA A 76 -11.71 15.26 -1.71
CA ALA A 76 -11.55 16.51 -0.96
C ALA A 76 -10.59 16.44 0.26
N GLY A 77 -9.74 15.40 0.38
CA GLY A 77 -8.79 15.29 1.51
C GLY A 77 -9.44 14.93 2.85
N ILE A 78 -10.72 14.60 2.86
CA ILE A 78 -11.49 14.21 4.04
C ILE A 78 -11.49 12.68 4.10
N SER A 79 -10.91 12.11 5.18
CA SER A 79 -10.74 10.68 5.42
C SER A 79 -9.95 9.91 4.35
N GLY A 80 -8.64 9.70 4.59
CA GLY A 80 -7.80 8.73 3.88
C GLY A 80 -7.76 7.40 4.62
N GLU A 81 -7.65 6.28 3.90
CA GLU A 81 -7.19 5.04 4.52
C GLU A 81 -5.69 5.16 4.81
N PRO A 82 -5.20 4.64 5.95
CA PRO A 82 -3.77 4.58 6.20
C PRO A 82 -3.08 3.84 5.05
N ASP A 83 -1.83 4.20 4.78
CA ASP A 83 -1.01 3.49 3.81
C ASP A 83 -0.92 1.99 4.15
N MET A 84 -0.53 1.18 3.17
CA MET A 84 -0.54 -0.28 3.32
C MET A 84 0.38 -0.76 4.44
N VAL A 85 1.55 -0.13 4.59
CA VAL A 85 2.55 -0.50 5.62
C VAL A 85 2.00 -0.23 7.02
N ALA A 86 1.46 0.97 7.26
CA ALA A 86 0.87 1.34 8.55
C ALA A 86 -0.31 0.44 8.92
N ARG A 87 -1.17 0.11 7.96
CA ARG A 87 -2.31 -0.80 8.15
C ARG A 87 -1.86 -2.21 8.54
N ILE A 88 -0.94 -2.81 7.79
CA ILE A 88 -0.44 -4.16 8.07
C ILE A 88 0.25 -4.20 9.43
N LYS A 89 1.06 -3.19 9.77
CA LYS A 89 1.70 -3.07 11.08
C LYS A 89 0.68 -3.01 12.22
N GLU A 90 -0.40 -2.25 12.07
CA GLU A 90 -1.47 -2.16 13.06
C GLU A 90 -2.20 -3.50 13.23
N GLU A 91 -2.52 -4.20 12.12
CA GLU A 91 -3.14 -5.51 12.13
C GLU A 91 -2.24 -6.55 12.82
N LEU A 92 -0.96 -6.62 12.47
CA LEU A 92 0.01 -7.52 13.12
C LEU A 92 0.22 -7.20 14.60
N LYS A 93 0.26 -5.90 14.97
CA LYS A 93 0.37 -5.47 16.36
C LYS A 93 -0.86 -5.86 17.20
N THR A 94 -2.05 -5.81 16.60
CA THR A 94 -3.30 -6.24 17.21
C THR A 94 -3.33 -7.76 17.34
N ALA A 95 -2.97 -8.45 16.27
CA ALA A 95 -2.85 -9.90 16.20
C ALA A 95 -1.89 -10.47 17.26
N ALA A 96 -0.74 -9.83 17.47
CA ALA A 96 0.26 -10.26 18.45
C ALA A 96 -0.20 -10.21 19.92
N LYS A 97 -1.30 -9.52 20.21
CA LYS A 97 -1.90 -9.46 21.56
C LYS A 97 -2.95 -10.56 21.79
N ASP A 98 -3.42 -11.19 20.72
CA ASP A 98 -4.48 -12.22 20.81
C ASP A 98 -3.86 -13.60 21.04
N LYS A 99 -4.04 -14.14 22.24
CA LYS A 99 -3.55 -15.48 22.64
C LYS A 99 -4.22 -16.63 21.87
N HIS A 100 -5.40 -16.37 21.28
CA HIS A 100 -6.14 -17.35 20.48
C HIS A 100 -5.75 -17.34 19.01
N LEU A 101 -5.01 -16.34 18.55
CA LEU A 101 -4.47 -16.34 17.19
C LEU A 101 -3.32 -17.35 17.09
N LYS A 102 -3.38 -18.24 16.08
CA LYS A 102 -2.39 -19.29 15.87
C LYS A 102 -1.73 -19.24 14.50
N ALA A 103 -2.43 -18.64 13.52
CA ALA A 103 -1.87 -18.46 12.19
C ALA A 103 -2.37 -17.17 11.53
N VAL A 104 -1.59 -16.70 10.56
CA VAL A 104 -1.93 -15.58 9.69
C VAL A 104 -1.86 -16.04 8.25
N ILE A 105 -2.80 -15.63 7.44
CA ILE A 105 -2.80 -15.79 5.99
C ILE A 105 -2.58 -14.41 5.36
N LEU A 106 -1.52 -14.28 4.59
CA LEU A 106 -1.28 -13.13 3.73
C LEU A 106 -2.00 -13.39 2.39
N ARG A 107 -3.16 -12.76 2.19
CA ARG A 107 -3.88 -12.84 0.92
C ARG A 107 -3.32 -11.80 -0.04
N ILE A 108 -2.49 -12.23 -1.00
CA ILE A 108 -1.71 -11.36 -1.86
C ILE A 108 -2.33 -11.28 -3.25
N ASN A 109 -2.58 -10.05 -3.70
CA ASN A 109 -2.98 -9.74 -5.09
C ASN A 109 -2.31 -8.43 -5.53
N SER A 110 -1.00 -8.48 -5.83
CA SER A 110 -0.17 -7.30 -6.01
C SER A 110 0.88 -7.47 -7.12
N PRO A 111 1.05 -6.47 -7.99
CA PRO A 111 2.16 -6.40 -8.94
C PRO A 111 3.50 -6.03 -8.28
N GLY A 112 3.50 -5.76 -6.97
CA GLY A 112 4.63 -5.18 -6.26
C GLY A 112 4.45 -3.70 -5.98
N GLY A 113 5.55 -2.97 -5.80
CA GLY A 113 5.52 -1.54 -5.48
C GLY A 113 6.89 -0.98 -5.16
N THR A 114 6.98 -0.01 -4.24
CA THR A 114 8.28 0.54 -3.86
C THR A 114 9.12 -0.49 -3.11
N VAL A 115 10.43 -0.44 -3.34
CA VAL A 115 11.40 -1.34 -2.67
C VAL A 115 11.27 -1.24 -1.16
N THR A 116 11.27 -0.01 -0.64
CA THR A 116 11.21 0.27 0.80
C THR A 116 9.93 -0.27 1.44
N ALA A 117 8.75 0.02 0.86
CA ALA A 117 7.48 -0.47 1.44
C ALA A 117 7.40 -2.01 1.44
N SER A 118 7.91 -2.66 0.38
CA SER A 118 7.95 -4.12 0.31
C SER A 118 8.86 -4.72 1.39
N ASP A 119 10.05 -4.14 1.61
CA ASP A 119 10.99 -4.57 2.64
C ASP A 119 10.47 -4.28 4.06
N MET A 120 9.77 -3.15 4.27
CA MET A 120 9.12 -2.85 5.55
C MET A 120 8.04 -3.87 5.91
N ILE A 121 7.17 -4.23 4.97
CA ILE A 121 6.14 -5.25 5.21
C ILE A 121 6.77 -6.61 5.50
N TYR A 122 7.78 -7.03 4.72
CA TYR A 122 8.55 -8.23 4.97
C TYR A 122 9.11 -8.23 6.40
N HIS A 123 9.75 -7.14 6.81
CA HIS A 123 10.33 -6.98 8.14
C HIS A 123 9.28 -7.09 9.26
N GLU A 124 8.12 -6.43 9.13
CA GLU A 124 7.06 -6.48 10.15
C GLU A 124 6.49 -7.91 10.30
N ILE A 125 6.35 -8.65 9.20
CA ILE A 125 5.91 -10.06 9.24
C ILE A 125 6.95 -10.93 9.93
N GLU A 126 8.24 -10.77 9.61
CA GLU A 126 9.33 -11.51 10.26
C GLU A 126 9.41 -11.20 11.78
N GLN A 127 9.26 -9.93 12.18
CA GLN A 127 9.20 -9.56 13.61
C GLN A 127 7.98 -10.18 14.29
N PHE A 128 6.81 -10.21 13.64
CA PHE A 128 5.62 -10.85 14.17
C PHE A 128 5.85 -12.35 14.39
N LYS A 129 6.40 -13.08 13.42
CA LYS A 129 6.74 -14.51 13.52
C LYS A 129 7.68 -14.76 14.68
N LYS A 130 8.78 -14.01 14.77
CA LYS A 130 9.78 -14.13 15.85
C LYS A 130 9.19 -13.88 17.23
N LYS A 131 8.27 -12.91 17.34
CA LYS A 131 7.67 -12.53 18.62
C LYS A 131 6.60 -13.51 19.10
N THR A 132 5.80 -14.06 18.19
CA THR A 132 4.59 -14.83 18.55
C THR A 132 4.76 -16.34 18.36
N GLY A 133 5.66 -16.77 17.47
CA GLY A 133 5.76 -18.15 17.01
C GLY A 133 4.57 -18.60 16.13
N ASN A 134 3.66 -17.71 15.78
CA ASN A 134 2.51 -18.03 14.96
C ASN A 134 2.91 -18.31 13.52
N LYS A 135 2.22 -19.25 12.88
CA LYS A 135 2.47 -19.63 11.50
C LYS A 135 1.96 -18.54 10.55
N VAL A 136 2.69 -18.33 9.46
CA VAL A 136 2.29 -17.40 8.40
C VAL A 136 2.27 -18.15 7.07
N ILE A 137 1.13 -18.11 6.38
CA ILE A 137 0.94 -18.71 5.06
C ILE A 137 0.66 -17.58 4.06
N ALA A 138 1.40 -17.50 2.98
CA ALA A 138 1.04 -16.64 1.86
C ALA A 138 0.10 -17.38 0.91
N CYS A 139 -1.00 -16.73 0.52
CA CYS A 139 -1.90 -17.19 -0.52
C CYS A 139 -1.92 -16.14 -1.64
N ILE A 140 -1.23 -16.44 -2.74
CA ILE A 140 -1.20 -15.57 -3.90
C ILE A 140 -2.45 -15.84 -4.74
N MET A 141 -3.23 -14.78 -4.97
CA MET A 141 -4.48 -14.86 -5.72
C MET A 141 -4.20 -14.76 -7.23
N ASP A 142 -4.60 -13.69 -7.88
CA ASP A 142 -4.38 -13.48 -9.31
C ASP A 142 -2.91 -13.14 -9.61
N LEU A 143 -2.34 -12.25 -8.80
CA LEU A 143 -1.01 -11.68 -9.01
C LEU A 143 -0.22 -11.59 -7.71
N GLY A 144 1.01 -12.10 -7.72
CA GLY A 144 1.97 -11.93 -6.64
C GLY A 144 3.37 -11.78 -7.20
N ALA A 145 3.61 -10.66 -7.89
CA ALA A 145 4.84 -10.44 -8.63
C ALA A 145 5.74 -9.41 -7.95
N SER A 146 7.04 -9.50 -8.18
CA SER A 146 8.06 -8.54 -7.73
C SER A 146 7.94 -8.25 -6.22
N GLY A 147 7.61 -7.02 -5.76
CA GLY A 147 7.36 -6.72 -4.35
C GLY A 147 6.28 -7.59 -3.70
N GLY A 148 5.28 -8.04 -4.46
CA GLY A 148 4.27 -8.98 -3.99
C GLY A 148 4.87 -10.36 -3.66
N TYR A 149 5.79 -10.85 -4.50
CA TYR A 149 6.55 -12.07 -4.22
C TYR A 149 7.56 -11.86 -3.08
N TYR A 150 8.23 -10.69 -3.04
CA TYR A 150 9.13 -10.30 -1.95
C TYR A 150 8.45 -10.43 -0.58
N VAL A 151 7.21 -9.95 -0.48
CA VAL A 151 6.42 -10.11 0.75
C VAL A 151 5.99 -11.56 0.96
N ALA A 152 5.60 -12.28 -0.10
CA ALA A 152 5.18 -13.68 0.02
C ALA A 152 6.25 -14.58 0.62
N VAL A 153 7.54 -14.35 0.33
CA VAL A 153 8.63 -15.17 0.86
C VAL A 153 8.88 -15.00 2.36
N SER A 154 8.26 -14.03 3.03
CA SER A 154 8.28 -13.93 4.49
C SER A 154 7.41 -15.02 5.16
N ALA A 155 6.54 -15.68 4.42
CA ALA A 155 5.67 -16.74 4.93
C ALA A 155 6.41 -18.08 5.10
N ASP A 156 5.91 -18.93 6.01
CA ASP A 156 6.44 -20.28 6.22
C ASP A 156 6.10 -21.19 5.03
N LYS A 157 4.97 -20.96 4.36
CA LYS A 157 4.54 -21.65 3.14
C LYS A 157 3.86 -20.66 2.18
N ILE A 158 4.01 -20.91 0.89
CA ILE A 158 3.42 -20.12 -0.19
C ILE A 158 2.49 -21.01 -1.01
N VAL A 159 1.20 -20.69 -1.01
CA VAL A 159 0.17 -21.28 -1.85
C VAL A 159 -0.15 -20.30 -2.98
N ALA A 160 -0.24 -20.75 -4.21
CA ALA A 160 -0.66 -19.93 -5.34
C ALA A 160 -1.94 -20.49 -5.99
N HIS A 161 -2.89 -19.62 -6.29
CA HIS A 161 -4.08 -20.01 -7.04
C HIS A 161 -3.67 -20.61 -8.39
N PRO A 162 -4.41 -21.60 -8.97
CA PRO A 162 -4.03 -22.24 -10.22
C PRO A 162 -3.76 -21.30 -11.40
N THR A 163 -4.37 -20.13 -11.40
CA THR A 163 -4.22 -19.10 -12.46
C THR A 163 -3.26 -17.96 -12.09
N THR A 164 -2.57 -18.05 -10.96
CA THR A 164 -1.64 -17.02 -10.48
C THR A 164 -0.52 -16.76 -11.48
N VAL A 165 -0.17 -15.48 -11.58
CA VAL A 165 1.09 -14.99 -12.13
C VAL A 165 1.98 -14.49 -10.98
N THR A 166 3.25 -14.96 -10.94
CA THR A 166 4.21 -14.61 -9.89
C THR A 166 5.63 -14.40 -10.47
N GLY A 167 6.65 -14.25 -9.64
CA GLY A 167 8.01 -14.01 -10.09
C GLY A 167 8.30 -12.51 -10.25
N SER A 168 8.76 -12.10 -11.44
CA SER A 168 9.27 -10.73 -11.68
C SER A 168 10.29 -10.31 -10.62
N ILE A 169 11.24 -11.22 -10.33
CA ILE A 169 12.29 -11.00 -9.34
C ILE A 169 13.33 -10.08 -9.96
N GLY A 170 13.32 -8.82 -9.54
CA GLY A 170 14.15 -7.77 -10.11
C GLY A 170 13.79 -6.40 -9.57
N VAL A 171 14.55 -5.39 -9.96
CA VAL A 171 14.36 -3.98 -9.60
C VAL A 171 14.31 -3.15 -10.86
N ILE A 172 13.39 -2.21 -10.92
CA ILE A 172 13.29 -1.27 -12.01
C ILE A 172 13.31 0.17 -11.50
N MET A 173 13.98 1.06 -12.21
CA MET A 173 13.83 2.50 -12.06
C MET A 173 13.24 3.04 -13.36
N LEU A 174 12.01 3.53 -13.30
CA LEU A 174 11.38 4.16 -14.44
C LEU A 174 11.88 5.60 -14.54
N ASN A 175 12.46 5.93 -15.69
CA ASN A 175 12.89 7.29 -16.01
C ASN A 175 12.42 7.65 -17.42
N LEU A 176 11.74 8.79 -17.54
CA LEU A 176 11.25 9.34 -18.82
C LEU A 176 11.98 10.66 -19.07
N SER A 177 12.47 10.85 -20.30
CA SER A 177 13.02 12.14 -20.72
C SER A 177 12.03 12.83 -21.68
N VAL A 178 11.70 14.07 -21.37
CA VAL A 178 10.88 14.96 -22.20
C VAL A 178 11.75 16.02 -22.91
N GLU A 179 13.08 15.95 -22.80
CA GLU A 179 14.01 16.92 -23.35
C GLU A 179 13.75 17.20 -24.85
N GLY A 180 13.61 16.15 -25.66
CA GLY A 180 13.35 16.29 -27.09
C GLY A 180 12.01 16.99 -27.41
N LEU A 181 11.00 16.84 -26.56
CA LEU A 181 9.73 17.56 -26.68
C LEU A 181 9.94 19.05 -26.37
N LEU A 182 10.62 19.35 -25.25
CA LEU A 182 10.89 20.72 -24.82
C LEU A 182 11.68 21.49 -25.87
N GLN A 183 12.69 20.87 -26.48
CA GLN A 183 13.45 21.46 -27.58
C GLN A 183 12.56 21.83 -28.78
N LYS A 184 11.61 20.96 -29.15
CA LYS A 184 10.68 21.22 -30.28
C LYS A 184 9.75 22.41 -30.02
N ILE A 185 9.36 22.66 -28.77
CA ILE A 185 8.47 23.78 -28.40
C ILE A 185 9.25 25.02 -27.92
N GLY A 186 10.61 25.01 -28.04
CA GLY A 186 11.44 26.16 -27.70
C GLY A 186 11.66 26.40 -26.21
N VAL A 187 11.35 25.43 -25.34
CA VAL A 187 11.59 25.48 -23.88
C VAL A 187 12.99 24.94 -23.59
N LYS A 188 13.77 25.66 -22.79
CA LYS A 188 15.11 25.26 -22.35
C LYS A 188 15.16 25.14 -20.83
N ASP A 189 15.76 24.05 -20.36
CA ASP A 189 16.13 23.95 -18.93
C ASP A 189 17.33 24.88 -18.66
N THR A 190 17.18 25.75 -17.68
CA THR A 190 18.20 26.70 -17.22
C THR A 190 18.53 26.50 -15.75
N SER A 191 18.39 25.27 -15.24
CA SER A 191 18.63 24.92 -13.85
C SER A 191 20.07 25.24 -13.42
N ILE A 192 20.24 25.92 -12.29
CA ILE A 192 21.52 26.19 -11.66
C ILE A 192 21.72 25.20 -10.53
N LYS A 193 22.86 24.53 -10.48
CA LYS A 193 23.14 23.45 -9.54
C LYS A 193 24.53 23.57 -8.91
N THR A 194 24.67 23.08 -7.69
CA THR A 194 25.93 23.12 -6.95
C THR A 194 26.85 21.95 -7.23
N GLY A 195 26.35 20.89 -7.89
CA GLY A 195 27.11 19.69 -8.21
C GLY A 195 26.60 19.07 -9.51
N GLU A 196 27.49 18.40 -10.23
CA GLU A 196 27.22 17.83 -11.56
C GLU A 196 26.03 16.86 -11.57
N HIS A 197 25.94 16.01 -10.54
CA HIS A 197 24.90 14.98 -10.45
C HIS A 197 23.64 15.43 -9.70
N LYS A 198 23.50 16.74 -9.32
CA LYS A 198 22.37 17.20 -8.50
C LYS A 198 21.01 17.10 -9.20
N ASP A 199 20.99 17.09 -10.53
CA ASP A 199 19.82 16.93 -11.38
C ASP A 199 19.77 15.53 -12.05
N MET A 200 20.50 14.57 -11.51
CA MET A 200 20.50 13.19 -11.98
C MET A 200 19.08 12.61 -11.93
N GLY A 201 18.66 12.00 -13.07
CA GLY A 201 17.30 11.48 -13.23
C GLY A 201 16.24 12.53 -13.55
N SER A 202 16.62 13.81 -13.78
CA SER A 202 15.68 14.82 -14.24
C SER A 202 15.01 14.43 -15.56
N PRO A 203 13.68 14.55 -15.69
CA PRO A 203 12.99 14.32 -16.94
C PRO A 203 13.28 15.37 -18.01
N LEU A 204 13.90 16.52 -17.64
CA LEU A 204 14.15 17.65 -18.53
C LEU A 204 15.44 17.50 -19.34
N LYS A 205 16.23 16.48 -19.06
CA LYS A 205 17.50 16.20 -19.78
C LYS A 205 17.64 14.71 -20.09
N THR A 206 18.47 14.40 -21.07
CA THR A 206 18.90 13.02 -21.33
C THR A 206 19.88 12.57 -20.24
N MET A 207 19.70 11.37 -19.74
CA MET A 207 20.58 10.75 -18.75
C MET A 207 21.95 10.45 -19.37
N THR A 208 23.02 10.84 -18.70
CA THR A 208 24.38 10.52 -19.12
C THR A 208 24.74 9.06 -18.80
N GLU A 209 25.79 8.54 -19.46
CA GLU A 209 26.29 7.18 -19.16
C GLU A 209 26.87 7.07 -17.74
N GLU A 210 27.40 8.14 -17.19
CA GLU A 210 27.88 8.17 -15.81
C GLU A 210 26.71 8.09 -14.81
N GLU A 211 25.67 8.90 -15.01
CA GLU A 211 24.45 8.83 -14.22
C GLU A 211 23.79 7.45 -14.31
N ARG A 212 23.75 6.85 -15.51
CA ARG A 212 23.26 5.49 -15.73
C ARG A 212 24.02 4.48 -14.89
N LYS A 213 25.36 4.56 -14.85
CA LYS A 213 26.20 3.68 -14.01
C LYS A 213 25.93 3.84 -12.53
N ILE A 214 25.73 5.08 -12.07
CA ILE A 214 25.38 5.35 -10.66
C ILE A 214 24.03 4.70 -10.32
N PHE A 215 23.00 4.91 -11.13
CA PHE A 215 21.70 4.29 -10.92
C PHE A 215 21.76 2.76 -11.00
N GLN A 216 22.53 2.21 -11.97
CA GLN A 216 22.69 0.75 -12.09
C GLN A 216 23.30 0.16 -10.81
N GLY A 217 24.33 0.80 -10.24
CA GLY A 217 24.90 0.34 -8.96
C GLY A 217 23.92 0.34 -7.79
N ILE A 218 22.98 1.30 -7.76
CA ILE A 218 21.88 1.32 -6.77
C ILE A 218 20.91 0.16 -7.03
N LEU A 219 20.51 -0.05 -8.29
CA LEU A 219 19.62 -1.16 -8.67
C LEU A 219 20.23 -2.52 -8.33
N ASP A 220 21.51 -2.71 -8.62
CA ASP A 220 22.24 -3.95 -8.33
C ASP A 220 22.26 -4.24 -6.82
N ASN A 221 22.45 -3.22 -5.99
CA ASN A 221 22.41 -3.35 -4.53
C ASN A 221 21.02 -3.76 -4.02
N MET A 222 19.96 -3.16 -4.54
CA MET A 222 18.58 -3.50 -4.21
C MET A 222 18.20 -4.90 -4.74
N TYR A 223 18.73 -5.29 -5.89
CA TYR A 223 18.55 -6.63 -6.46
C TYR A 223 19.23 -7.70 -5.60
N GLU A 224 20.46 -7.50 -5.18
CA GLU A 224 21.16 -8.43 -4.26
C GLU A 224 20.40 -8.56 -2.93
N ARG A 225 19.79 -7.48 -2.41
CA ARG A 225 18.89 -7.56 -1.25
C ARG A 225 17.70 -8.46 -1.53
N PHE A 226 17.06 -8.37 -2.70
CA PHE A 226 15.95 -9.24 -3.08
C PHE A 226 16.39 -10.71 -3.12
N LEU A 227 17.53 -11.00 -3.75
CA LEU A 227 18.07 -12.36 -3.84
C LEU A 227 18.37 -12.92 -2.45
N SER A 228 18.96 -12.12 -1.55
CA SER A 228 19.28 -12.57 -0.19
C SER A 228 18.01 -12.96 0.59
N VAL A 229 16.95 -12.16 0.49
CA VAL A 229 15.65 -12.44 1.12
C VAL A 229 15.04 -13.74 0.61
N ILE A 230 15.12 -14.01 -0.69
CA ILE A 230 14.63 -15.29 -1.25
C ILE A 230 15.51 -16.44 -0.74
N ALA A 231 16.84 -16.33 -0.81
CA ALA A 231 17.76 -17.37 -0.38
C ALA A 231 17.63 -17.72 1.11
N GLU A 232 17.34 -16.73 1.96
CA GLU A 232 17.09 -16.92 3.38
C GLU A 232 15.81 -17.73 3.67
N ASN A 233 14.80 -17.59 2.82
CA ASN A 233 13.48 -18.20 3.04
C ASN A 233 13.18 -19.41 2.14
N ARG A 234 13.89 -19.55 1.01
CA ARG A 234 13.73 -20.66 0.04
C ARG A 234 15.04 -21.49 -0.01
N LYS A 235 15.38 -22.13 1.09
CA LYS A 235 16.67 -22.84 1.28
C LYS A 235 16.92 -23.99 0.29
N GLU A 236 15.86 -24.49 -0.35
CA GLU A 236 15.95 -25.52 -1.39
C GLU A 236 16.47 -24.99 -2.73
N LEU A 237 16.50 -23.66 -2.91
CA LEU A 237 17.02 -23.01 -4.11
C LEU A 237 18.52 -22.74 -3.94
N THR A 238 19.35 -23.34 -4.82
CA THR A 238 20.75 -22.94 -4.90
C THR A 238 20.88 -21.52 -5.44
N ASN A 239 21.98 -20.83 -5.08
CA ASN A 239 22.22 -19.47 -5.55
C ASN A 239 22.27 -19.37 -7.09
N GLU A 240 22.83 -20.39 -7.76
CA GLU A 240 22.90 -20.45 -9.22
C GLU A 240 21.50 -20.54 -9.84
N LYS A 241 20.67 -21.45 -9.31
CA LYS A 241 19.28 -21.60 -9.76
C LYS A 241 18.48 -20.34 -9.49
N LEU A 242 18.60 -19.73 -8.30
CA LEU A 242 17.92 -18.50 -7.96
C LEU A 242 18.30 -17.37 -8.94
N LYS A 243 19.58 -17.16 -9.20
CA LYS A 243 20.04 -16.16 -10.18
C LYS A 243 19.48 -16.41 -11.58
N SER A 244 19.38 -17.67 -12.01
CA SER A 244 18.81 -18.02 -13.32
C SER A 244 17.30 -17.75 -13.43
N LEU A 245 16.60 -17.72 -12.30
CA LEU A 245 15.15 -17.44 -12.22
C LEU A 245 14.84 -15.95 -11.99
N ALA A 246 15.83 -15.17 -11.58
CA ALA A 246 15.68 -13.81 -11.11
C ALA A 246 16.10 -12.77 -12.17
N ASP A 247 15.70 -12.97 -13.42
CA ASP A 247 15.97 -12.05 -14.53
C ASP A 247 14.82 -11.09 -14.84
N GLY A 248 13.87 -10.98 -13.93
CA GLY A 248 12.70 -10.12 -14.07
C GLY A 248 11.50 -10.77 -14.76
N ARG A 249 11.61 -12.01 -15.25
CA ARG A 249 10.48 -12.71 -15.90
C ARG A 249 9.42 -13.13 -14.89
N ILE A 250 8.21 -13.32 -15.40
CA ILE A 250 7.05 -13.84 -14.65
C ILE A 250 6.91 -15.34 -14.88
N TYR A 251 6.19 -15.99 -13.97
CA TYR A 251 5.92 -17.42 -13.96
C TYR A 251 4.43 -17.69 -13.69
N THR A 252 3.89 -18.72 -14.32
CA THR A 252 2.61 -19.31 -13.91
C THR A 252 2.77 -20.04 -12.58
N ALA A 253 1.67 -20.30 -11.87
CA ALA A 253 1.68 -21.09 -10.63
C ALA A 253 2.41 -22.44 -10.82
N ARG A 254 2.20 -23.11 -11.95
CA ARG A 254 2.83 -24.40 -12.25
C ARG A 254 4.34 -24.27 -12.38
N GLN A 255 4.82 -23.32 -13.17
CA GLN A 255 6.26 -23.04 -13.30
C GLN A 255 6.89 -22.66 -11.96
N ALA A 256 6.21 -21.83 -11.18
CA ALA A 256 6.70 -21.40 -9.86
C ALA A 256 6.82 -22.58 -8.89
N LEU A 257 5.89 -23.55 -8.93
CA LEU A 257 5.97 -24.78 -8.15
C LEU A 257 7.13 -25.65 -8.62
N ASP A 258 7.24 -25.90 -9.92
CA ASP A 258 8.29 -26.73 -10.51
C ASP A 258 9.70 -26.18 -10.25
N TYR A 259 9.82 -24.85 -10.14
CA TYR A 259 11.08 -24.18 -9.82
C TYR A 259 11.36 -24.02 -8.32
N GLY A 260 10.40 -24.34 -7.46
CA GLY A 260 10.54 -24.18 -6.00
C GLY A 260 10.34 -22.77 -5.48
N LEU A 261 9.72 -21.90 -6.28
CA LEU A 261 9.37 -20.54 -5.85
C LEU A 261 8.14 -20.51 -4.93
N ILE A 262 7.25 -21.51 -5.03
CA ILE A 262 6.10 -21.70 -4.16
C ILE A 262 6.04 -23.15 -3.66
N ASP A 263 5.22 -23.42 -2.65
CA ASP A 263 5.12 -24.73 -2.00
C ASP A 263 3.93 -25.56 -2.53
N GLN A 264 2.84 -24.90 -2.95
CA GLN A 264 1.60 -25.56 -3.34
C GLN A 264 0.81 -24.72 -4.33
N ILE A 265 0.09 -25.39 -5.23
CA ILE A 265 -0.99 -24.78 -6.01
C ILE A 265 -2.30 -25.14 -5.32
N GLY A 266 -3.16 -24.12 -5.06
CA GLY A 266 -4.42 -24.34 -4.38
C GLY A 266 -5.25 -23.07 -4.26
N TYR A 267 -6.47 -23.23 -3.75
CA TYR A 267 -7.41 -22.15 -3.49
C TYR A 267 -7.21 -21.58 -2.08
N LEU A 268 -7.87 -20.45 -1.78
CA LEU A 268 -7.78 -19.80 -0.47
C LEU A 268 -8.28 -20.72 0.66
N ASP A 269 -9.28 -21.56 0.42
CA ASP A 269 -9.78 -22.53 1.38
C ASP A 269 -8.70 -23.57 1.74
N GLU A 270 -7.93 -24.03 0.76
CA GLU A 270 -6.81 -24.95 0.98
C GLU A 270 -5.65 -24.29 1.72
N ALA A 271 -5.39 -23.00 1.47
CA ALA A 271 -4.43 -22.22 2.25
C ALA A 271 -4.88 -22.05 3.72
N ILE A 272 -6.19 -21.93 3.96
CA ILE A 272 -6.77 -21.89 5.32
C ILE A 272 -6.56 -23.24 6.03
N GLU A 273 -6.83 -24.34 5.35
CA GLU A 273 -6.61 -25.67 5.91
C GLU A 273 -5.10 -25.93 6.17
N LEU A 274 -4.23 -25.52 5.24
CA LEU A 274 -2.78 -25.58 5.45
C LEU A 274 -2.36 -24.77 6.68
N ALA A 275 -2.87 -23.56 6.85
CA ALA A 275 -2.56 -22.71 8.01
C ALA A 275 -3.00 -23.35 9.33
N LYS A 276 -4.17 -24.01 9.34
CA LYS A 276 -4.65 -24.78 10.51
C LYS A 276 -3.73 -25.96 10.80
N ASN A 277 -3.37 -26.75 9.79
CA ASN A 277 -2.51 -27.91 9.93
C ASN A 277 -1.12 -27.52 10.44
N GLU A 278 -0.50 -26.48 9.86
CA GLU A 278 0.80 -25.97 10.29
C GLU A 278 0.78 -25.43 11.74
N ALA A 279 -0.39 -24.94 12.20
CA ALA A 279 -0.61 -24.49 13.57
C ALA A 279 -1.09 -25.60 14.52
N GLY A 280 -1.23 -26.85 14.06
CA GLY A 280 -1.74 -27.98 14.85
C GLY A 280 -3.21 -27.87 15.26
N LEU A 281 -4.04 -27.20 14.46
CA LEU A 281 -5.45 -26.96 14.76
C LEU A 281 -6.36 -27.89 13.97
N THR A 282 -7.37 -28.47 14.64
CA THR A 282 -8.47 -29.19 13.99
C THR A 282 -9.61 -28.26 13.59
N THR A 283 -9.85 -27.21 14.39
CA THR A 283 -10.90 -26.22 14.16
C THR A 283 -10.40 -24.84 14.48
N ALA A 284 -10.82 -23.85 13.70
CA ALA A 284 -10.53 -22.44 13.98
C ALA A 284 -11.62 -21.54 13.37
N ARG A 285 -11.73 -20.34 13.93
CA ARG A 285 -12.43 -19.23 13.28
C ARG A 285 -11.45 -18.51 12.36
N VAL A 286 -11.87 -18.26 11.14
CA VAL A 286 -11.15 -17.37 10.23
C VAL A 286 -11.70 -15.97 10.43
N ILE A 287 -10.82 -15.06 10.77
CA ILE A 287 -11.15 -13.68 11.10
C ILE A 287 -10.47 -12.70 10.16
N ILE A 288 -11.04 -11.52 10.07
CA ILE A 288 -10.43 -10.33 9.45
C ILE A 288 -10.54 -9.16 10.42
N TYR A 289 -9.56 -8.26 10.35
CA TYR A 289 -9.67 -6.93 10.95
C TYR A 289 -10.15 -5.93 9.91
N HIS A 290 -11.05 -5.04 10.28
CA HIS A 290 -11.56 -4.00 9.39
C HIS A 290 -12.00 -2.76 10.15
N ARG A 291 -12.14 -1.63 9.46
CA ARG A 291 -12.86 -0.46 9.95
C ARG A 291 -14.30 -0.48 9.47
N PRO A 292 -15.26 0.13 10.20
CA PRO A 292 -16.67 0.16 9.81
C PRO A 292 -16.89 0.69 8.39
N GLY A 293 -17.95 0.21 7.74
CA GLY A 293 -18.41 0.71 6.43
C GLY A 293 -18.08 -0.18 5.21
N SER A 294 -17.37 -1.30 5.38
CA SER A 294 -17.04 -2.21 4.27
C SER A 294 -17.76 -3.57 4.38
N TYR A 295 -18.08 -4.18 3.22
CA TYR A 295 -18.70 -5.52 3.15
C TYR A 295 -17.71 -6.60 3.61
N LYS A 296 -18.13 -7.48 4.55
CA LYS A 296 -17.24 -8.42 5.24
C LYS A 296 -17.90 -9.77 5.52
N ASN A 297 -18.55 -10.38 4.54
CA ASN A 297 -19.38 -11.56 4.77
C ASN A 297 -18.72 -12.90 4.44
N ASN A 298 -17.55 -12.91 3.78
CA ASN A 298 -16.83 -14.13 3.43
C ASN A 298 -15.33 -13.88 3.24
N ILE A 299 -14.55 -14.97 3.07
CA ILE A 299 -13.08 -14.95 2.93
C ILE A 299 -12.55 -14.17 1.73
N TYR A 300 -13.40 -13.94 0.72
CA TYR A 300 -13.06 -13.17 -0.48
C TYR A 300 -13.42 -11.68 -0.36
N SER A 301 -14.06 -11.25 0.73
CA SER A 301 -14.40 -9.84 0.93
C SER A 301 -13.13 -8.99 1.00
N GLN A 302 -13.05 -7.94 0.19
CA GLN A 302 -11.93 -7.00 0.21
C GLN A 302 -12.00 -6.08 1.42
N LEU A 303 -10.86 -5.76 2.01
CA LEU A 303 -10.75 -4.91 3.20
C LEU A 303 -10.80 -3.42 2.86
N SER A 304 -10.41 -3.05 1.66
CA SER A 304 -10.48 -1.67 1.18
C SER A 304 -11.81 -1.38 0.49
N ASN A 305 -12.43 -0.25 0.83
CA ASN A 305 -13.43 0.39 -0.03
C ASN A 305 -12.73 1.01 -1.23
N SER A 306 -12.00 0.23 -2.02
CA SER A 306 -11.57 0.72 -3.31
C SER A 306 -12.84 0.86 -4.16
N SER A 307 -13.42 2.07 -4.17
CA SER A 307 -14.11 2.53 -5.35
C SER A 307 -13.30 2.02 -6.52
N PHE A 308 -13.92 1.24 -7.38
CA PHE A 308 -13.31 0.65 -8.56
C PHE A 308 -12.33 1.63 -9.22
N SER A 309 -11.09 1.67 -8.76
CA SER A 309 -9.99 2.05 -9.61
C SER A 309 -9.95 0.89 -10.59
N THR A 310 -10.57 1.07 -11.73
CA THR A 310 -10.35 0.24 -12.90
C THR A 310 -8.86 -0.07 -12.90
N ILE A 311 -8.51 -1.35 -12.78
CA ILE A 311 -7.16 -1.79 -13.09
C ILE A 311 -7.04 -1.59 -14.60
N ASN A 312 -6.81 -0.36 -14.99
CA ASN A 312 -6.24 -0.07 -16.27
C ASN A 312 -4.79 -0.53 -16.16
N LEU A 313 -4.48 -1.69 -16.67
CA LEU A 313 -3.11 -2.17 -16.85
C LEU A 313 -2.24 -1.16 -17.66
N LEU A 314 -2.86 -0.13 -18.22
CA LEU A 314 -2.23 1.01 -18.89
C LEU A 314 -2.33 2.34 -18.11
N ASN A 315 -3.04 2.38 -16.98
CA ASN A 315 -2.99 3.49 -16.05
C ASN A 315 -1.95 3.20 -14.94
N ILE A 316 -0.70 3.10 -15.34
CA ILE A 316 0.35 3.70 -14.51
C ILE A 316 -0.14 5.13 -14.38
N ASP A 317 -0.57 5.53 -13.19
CA ASP A 317 -0.97 6.91 -12.96
C ASP A 317 0.26 7.78 -13.24
N LEU A 318 0.38 8.22 -14.51
CA LEU A 318 1.44 9.13 -14.93
C LEU A 318 1.51 10.33 -13.98
N LYS A 319 0.40 10.67 -13.32
CA LYS A 319 0.36 11.73 -12.31
C LYS A 319 1.17 11.39 -11.07
N THR A 320 1.21 10.13 -10.63
CA THR A 320 2.10 9.70 -9.54
C THR A 320 3.56 9.76 -9.99
N PHE A 321 3.87 9.35 -11.21
CA PHE A 321 5.23 9.44 -11.77
C PHE A 321 5.67 10.88 -12.05
N VAL A 322 4.79 11.71 -12.60
CA VAL A 322 5.11 13.12 -12.90
C VAL A 322 5.05 14.00 -11.66
N ARG A 323 4.26 13.62 -10.64
CA ARG A 323 4.02 14.44 -9.46
C ARG A 323 5.19 14.50 -8.48
N SER A 324 6.06 13.49 -8.46
CA SER A 324 7.24 13.48 -7.61
C SER A 324 8.50 14.07 -8.26
N GLY A 325 8.57 14.09 -9.59
CA GLY A 325 9.76 14.56 -10.31
C GLY A 325 11.06 13.84 -9.93
N THR A 326 10.96 12.80 -9.09
CA THR A 326 12.10 12.07 -8.56
C THR A 326 12.08 10.63 -9.05
N PRO A 327 13.23 10.04 -9.40
CA PRO A 327 13.35 8.62 -9.71
C PRO A 327 12.84 7.76 -8.58
N SER A 328 11.94 6.81 -8.87
CA SER A 328 11.43 5.85 -7.89
C SER A 328 12.01 4.47 -8.17
N PHE A 329 12.59 3.85 -7.16
CA PHE A 329 13.09 2.47 -7.22
C PHE A 329 11.98 1.51 -6.82
N MET A 330 11.68 0.53 -7.66
CA MET A 330 10.50 -0.30 -7.49
C MET A 330 10.80 -1.77 -7.70
N TYR A 331 10.22 -2.59 -6.83
CA TYR A 331 9.92 -4.00 -7.07
C TYR A 331 8.54 -4.04 -7.71
N LEU A 332 8.43 -3.70 -8.98
CA LEU A 332 7.15 -3.57 -9.68
C LEU A 332 7.20 -4.35 -11.00
N TRP A 333 6.21 -5.20 -11.22
CA TRP A 333 5.91 -5.73 -12.53
C TRP A 333 5.05 -4.70 -13.29
N ALA A 334 5.66 -4.06 -14.27
CA ALA A 334 5.02 -3.08 -15.17
C ALA A 334 5.14 -3.62 -16.59
N PRO A 335 4.07 -4.20 -17.16
CA PRO A 335 4.05 -4.70 -18.52
C PRO A 335 4.05 -3.57 -19.56
#